data_78bfedaef386e0002547ba55ffc74e42
#
_entry.id   78bfedaef386e0002547ba55ffc74e42
#
_cell.length_a   1.000
_cell.length_b   1.000
_cell.length_c   1.000
_cell.angle_alpha   90.00
_cell.angle_beta   90.00
_cell.angle_gamma   90.00
#
_symmetry.space_group_name_H-M   'P 1'
#
loop_
_entity.id
_entity.type
_entity.pdbx_description
1 polymer ?
#
loop_
_entity_poly.entity_id
_entity_poly.type
_entity_poly.pdbx_seq_one_letter_code
_entity_poly.pdbx_strand_id
1 'polypeptide(L)'
;MTLQAKGFVDEMRMVSMRLHTREQAREGEKKEVKGPQDRSVSKWDPTIVGYLRFLVESKLVYDALECIVDKSDFPYYAELRNTGLERSEQLGRDLEWFKSQGYGIPGPSGPGVNYAFYLQQLSAKDLPAFICHFYNFYFAHTAGGRMIGKTVAEKLLNKKDLECYKWDGELKQILQNLRDKINKVTLGWTREEKNHCLEETERSFKYSGDILRFILSPASTGAHT
;
A
#
# COMPACT_ATOMS: atom_id res chain seq x y z
N MET A 1 -17.76 -32.71 2.69
CA MET A 1 -17.24 -31.32 2.64
C MET A 1 -15.74 -31.42 2.46
N THR A 2 -15.25 -31.30 1.25
CA THR A 2 -13.83 -31.24 0.94
C THR A 2 -13.30 -29.91 1.45
N LEU A 3 -12.44 -29.95 2.45
CA LEU A 3 -11.64 -28.80 2.88
C LEU A 3 -10.79 -28.38 1.67
N GLN A 4 -11.18 -27.31 1.01
CA GLN A 4 -10.39 -26.69 -0.04
C GLN A 4 -9.05 -26.29 0.59
N ALA A 5 -7.95 -26.84 0.10
CA ALA A 5 -6.62 -26.54 0.59
C ALA A 5 -6.44 -25.02 0.51
N LYS A 6 -6.25 -24.38 1.66
CA LYS A 6 -5.99 -22.94 1.72
C LYS A 6 -4.72 -22.65 0.94
N GLY A 7 -4.78 -21.73 0.00
CA GLY A 7 -3.61 -21.30 -0.75
C GLY A 7 -2.64 -20.49 0.10
N PHE A 8 -1.41 -20.31 -0.38
CA PHE A 8 -0.37 -19.56 0.36
C PHE A 8 -0.78 -18.10 0.68
N VAL A 9 -1.60 -17.49 -0.16
CA VAL A 9 -2.14 -16.14 0.11
C VAL A 9 -2.93 -16.05 1.41
N ASP A 10 -3.57 -17.13 1.85
CA ASP A 10 -4.24 -17.13 3.16
C ASP A 10 -3.25 -17.04 4.31
N GLU A 11 -2.08 -17.68 4.20
CA GLU A 11 -1.00 -17.55 5.18
C GLU A 11 -0.47 -16.09 5.20
N MET A 12 -0.23 -15.50 4.03
CA MET A 12 0.19 -14.09 3.91
C MET A 12 -0.82 -13.15 4.57
N ARG A 13 -2.11 -13.36 4.31
CA ARG A 13 -3.19 -12.58 4.93
C ARG A 13 -3.19 -12.71 6.45
N MET A 14 -3.03 -13.91 6.98
CA MET A 14 -3.01 -14.17 8.44
C MET A 14 -1.85 -13.45 9.12
N VAL A 15 -0.66 -13.45 8.51
CA VAL A 15 0.51 -12.74 9.04
C VAL A 15 0.27 -11.23 9.01
N SER A 16 -0.20 -10.68 7.91
CA SER A 16 -0.52 -9.25 7.76
C SER A 16 -1.55 -8.78 8.79
N MET A 17 -2.61 -9.55 9.01
CA MET A 17 -3.64 -9.22 10.01
C MET A 17 -3.09 -9.24 11.44
N ARG A 18 -2.25 -10.22 11.79
CA ARG A 18 -1.63 -10.29 13.13
C ARG A 18 -0.70 -9.13 13.40
N LEU A 19 0.09 -8.71 12.42
CA LEU A 19 0.99 -7.57 12.55
C LEU A 19 0.22 -6.26 12.67
N HIS A 20 -0.83 -6.09 11.89
CA HIS A 20 -1.70 -4.91 11.97
C HIS A 20 -2.30 -4.75 13.36
N THR A 21 -2.81 -5.83 13.96
CA THR A 21 -3.35 -5.82 15.33
C THR A 21 -2.26 -5.51 16.36
N ARG A 22 -1.03 -6.05 16.21
CA ARG A 22 0.10 -5.77 17.11
C ARG A 22 0.55 -4.32 17.03
N GLU A 23 0.60 -3.74 15.86
CA GLU A 23 0.96 -2.32 15.69
C GLU A 23 -0.08 -1.40 16.31
N GLN A 24 -1.37 -1.69 16.12
CA GLN A 24 -2.45 -0.97 16.78
C GLN A 24 -2.36 -1.05 18.30
N ALA A 25 -2.03 -2.22 18.87
CA ALA A 25 -1.83 -2.41 20.29
C ALA A 25 -0.61 -1.62 20.80
N ARG A 26 0.53 -1.66 20.07
CA ARG A 26 1.74 -0.90 20.45
C ARG A 26 1.52 0.62 20.40
N GLU A 27 0.73 1.12 19.47
CA GLU A 27 0.33 2.53 19.43
C GLU A 27 -0.58 2.88 20.62
N GLY A 28 -1.42 1.93 21.06
CA GLY A 28 -2.22 2.06 22.29
C GLY A 28 -1.34 2.12 23.54
N GLU A 29 -0.36 1.23 23.68
CA GLU A 29 0.55 1.17 24.82
C GLU A 29 1.45 2.41 24.97
N LYS A 30 1.90 3.00 23.86
CA LYS A 30 2.67 4.26 23.89
C LYS A 30 1.87 5.49 24.33
N LYS A 31 0.58 5.34 24.55
CA LYS A 31 -0.37 6.41 24.94
C LYS A 31 -0.95 6.23 26.32
N GLU A 32 -0.35 5.46 27.20
CA GLU A 32 -0.72 5.46 28.62
C GLU A 32 -0.29 6.74 29.32
N VAL A 33 -0.93 7.85 28.96
CA VAL A 33 -1.33 8.90 29.90
C VAL A 33 -2.70 9.39 29.45
N LYS A 34 -3.76 8.90 30.13
CA LYS A 34 -5.17 9.29 30.07
C LYS A 34 -6.08 8.64 29.00
N GLY A 35 -6.83 7.66 29.49
CA GLY A 35 -8.20 7.30 29.05
C GLY A 35 -8.36 6.52 27.75
N PRO A 36 -9.26 5.54 27.74
CA PRO A 36 -9.52 4.74 26.55
C PRO A 36 -10.27 5.59 25.52
N GLN A 37 -9.58 6.10 24.52
CA GLN A 37 -10.24 6.63 23.35
C GLN A 37 -9.65 5.97 22.12
N ASP A 38 -10.46 5.10 21.54
CA ASP A 38 -10.38 4.61 20.19
C ASP A 38 -9.97 5.75 19.25
N ARG A 39 -8.71 5.80 18.84
CA ARG A 39 -8.32 6.67 17.74
C ARG A 39 -8.72 5.97 16.46
N SER A 40 -10.01 5.91 16.22
CA SER A 40 -10.53 5.57 14.93
C SER A 40 -10.00 6.58 13.90
N VAL A 41 -9.80 6.14 12.67
CA VAL A 41 -9.50 7.00 11.51
C VAL A 41 -10.44 8.22 11.44
N SER A 42 -11.59 8.17 12.09
CA SER A 42 -12.57 9.26 12.22
C SER A 42 -12.10 10.48 13.03
N LYS A 43 -11.04 10.37 13.84
CA LYS A 43 -10.47 11.50 14.62
C LYS A 43 -9.21 12.10 13.97
N TRP A 44 -8.79 11.54 12.87
CA TRP A 44 -7.65 12.03 12.12
C TRP A 44 -8.03 13.29 11.32
N ASP A 45 -7.19 14.31 11.37
CA ASP A 45 -7.39 15.58 10.67
C ASP A 45 -6.35 15.72 9.53
N PRO A 46 -6.68 15.28 8.32
CA PRO A 46 -5.78 15.33 7.19
C PRO A 46 -5.55 16.78 6.69
N THR A 47 -4.38 17.01 6.11
CA THR A 47 -4.08 18.24 5.38
C THR A 47 -3.83 17.95 3.91
N ILE A 48 -4.14 18.91 3.03
CA ILE A 48 -3.84 18.77 1.58
C ILE A 48 -2.35 18.55 1.35
N VAL A 49 -1.49 19.29 2.05
CA VAL A 49 -0.03 19.17 1.90
C VAL A 49 0.47 17.78 2.27
N GLY A 50 0.03 17.25 3.42
CA GLY A 50 0.37 15.89 3.84
C GLY A 50 -0.16 14.84 2.88
N TYR A 51 -1.39 15.03 2.42
CA TYR A 51 -2.01 14.11 1.49
C TYR A 51 -1.32 14.10 0.11
N LEU A 52 -0.95 15.25 -0.43
CA LEU A 52 -0.20 15.33 -1.69
C LEU A 52 1.17 14.64 -1.59
N ARG A 53 1.88 14.80 -0.45
CA ARG A 53 3.11 14.04 -0.19
C ARG A 53 2.86 12.53 -0.21
N PHE A 54 1.82 12.08 0.48
CA PHE A 54 1.44 10.68 0.49
C PHE A 54 1.15 10.15 -0.94
N LEU A 55 0.41 10.90 -1.76
CA LEU A 55 0.11 10.49 -3.15
C LEU A 55 1.38 10.40 -4.00
N VAL A 56 2.28 11.38 -3.89
CA VAL A 56 3.55 11.39 -4.65
C VAL A 56 4.42 10.20 -4.25
N GLU A 57 4.62 9.97 -2.96
CA GLU A 57 5.43 8.86 -2.46
C GLU A 57 4.81 7.50 -2.81
N SER A 58 3.48 7.37 -2.71
CA SER A 58 2.76 6.16 -3.12
C SER A 58 2.90 5.90 -4.61
N LYS A 59 2.82 6.95 -5.45
CA LYS A 59 3.01 6.80 -6.89
C LYS A 59 4.38 6.25 -7.24
N LEU A 60 5.44 6.70 -6.58
CA LEU A 60 6.80 6.17 -6.80
C LEU A 60 6.89 4.66 -6.55
N VAL A 61 6.19 4.18 -5.53
CA VAL A 61 6.16 2.74 -5.22
C VAL A 61 5.38 1.97 -6.28
N TYR A 62 4.22 2.48 -6.72
CA TYR A 62 3.46 1.85 -7.81
C TYR A 62 4.22 1.89 -9.12
N ASP A 63 4.85 3.00 -9.47
CA ASP A 63 5.70 3.12 -10.67
C ASP A 63 6.79 2.05 -10.66
N ALA A 64 7.43 1.82 -9.52
CA ALA A 64 8.45 0.78 -9.38
C ALA A 64 7.87 -0.64 -9.51
N LEU A 65 6.78 -0.95 -8.79
CA LEU A 65 6.14 -2.26 -8.85
C LEU A 65 5.66 -2.60 -10.26
N GLU A 66 4.97 -1.68 -10.91
CA GLU A 66 4.41 -1.86 -12.25
C GLU A 66 5.52 -1.97 -13.30
N CYS A 67 6.56 -1.11 -13.21
CA CYS A 67 7.70 -1.16 -14.12
C CYS A 67 8.49 -2.48 -13.98
N ILE A 68 8.70 -2.98 -12.76
CA ILE A 68 9.39 -4.26 -12.51
C ILE A 68 8.61 -5.41 -13.15
N VAL A 69 7.31 -5.47 -12.90
CA VAL A 69 6.44 -6.54 -13.41
C VAL A 69 6.35 -6.50 -14.94
N ASP A 70 6.26 -5.31 -15.53
CA ASP A 70 6.16 -5.14 -16.99
C ASP A 70 7.43 -5.49 -17.74
N LYS A 71 8.58 -5.08 -17.22
CA LYS A 71 9.88 -5.21 -17.90
C LYS A 71 10.62 -6.51 -17.63
N SER A 72 10.16 -7.28 -16.64
CA SER A 72 10.85 -8.51 -16.28
C SER A 72 10.60 -9.62 -17.28
N ASP A 73 11.66 -10.29 -17.73
CA ASP A 73 11.61 -11.49 -18.56
C ASP A 73 11.28 -12.75 -17.76
N PHE A 74 11.22 -12.67 -16.43
CA PHE A 74 10.89 -13.80 -15.59
C PHE A 74 9.40 -14.17 -15.69
N PRO A 75 9.08 -15.45 -15.95
CA PRO A 75 7.69 -15.91 -16.13
C PRO A 75 6.77 -15.59 -14.94
N TYR A 76 7.33 -15.56 -13.74
CA TYR A 76 6.58 -15.25 -12.50
C TYR A 76 5.97 -13.85 -12.52
N TYR A 77 6.70 -12.87 -13.03
CA TYR A 77 6.20 -11.50 -13.12
C TYR A 77 5.16 -11.32 -14.21
N ALA A 78 5.22 -12.12 -15.27
CA ALA A 78 4.21 -12.10 -16.33
C ALA A 78 2.80 -12.40 -15.79
N GLU A 79 2.69 -13.29 -14.80
CA GLU A 79 1.42 -13.62 -14.16
C GLU A 79 0.82 -12.43 -13.36
N LEU A 80 1.66 -11.49 -12.95
CA LEU A 80 1.27 -10.33 -12.14
C LEU A 80 0.95 -9.08 -12.98
N ARG A 81 0.97 -9.19 -14.31
CA ARG A 81 0.59 -8.11 -15.23
C ARG A 81 -0.92 -8.02 -15.38
N ASN A 82 -1.39 -6.82 -15.69
CA ASN A 82 -2.81 -6.57 -16.02
C ASN A 82 -3.77 -7.14 -14.96
N THR A 83 -3.50 -6.84 -13.71
CA THR A 83 -4.31 -7.31 -12.59
C THR A 83 -5.60 -6.52 -12.42
N GLY A 84 -5.66 -5.30 -12.96
CA GLY A 84 -6.71 -4.31 -12.71
C GLY A 84 -6.50 -3.51 -11.42
N LEU A 85 -5.42 -3.80 -10.67
CA LEU A 85 -5.07 -3.09 -9.43
C LEU A 85 -3.96 -2.04 -9.63
N GLU A 86 -3.41 -1.92 -10.82
CA GLU A 86 -2.39 -0.94 -11.18
C GLU A 86 -2.88 0.48 -10.86
N ARG A 87 -2.01 1.32 -10.27
CA ARG A 87 -2.40 2.66 -9.77
C ARG A 87 -1.55 3.80 -10.28
N SER A 88 -0.45 3.56 -10.98
CA SER A 88 0.48 4.61 -11.44
C SER A 88 -0.22 5.67 -12.27
N GLU A 89 -1.02 5.24 -13.25
CA GLU A 89 -1.74 6.14 -14.15
C GLU A 89 -2.82 6.94 -13.39
N GLN A 90 -3.62 6.26 -12.57
CA GLN A 90 -4.70 6.89 -11.80
C GLN A 90 -4.15 7.92 -10.81
N LEU A 91 -3.05 7.61 -10.12
CA LEU A 91 -2.35 8.55 -9.24
C LEU A 91 -1.79 9.74 -10.02
N GLY A 92 -1.26 9.51 -11.23
CA GLY A 92 -0.83 10.58 -12.13
C GLY A 92 -1.97 11.53 -12.48
N ARG A 93 -3.14 11.01 -12.84
CA ARG A 93 -4.34 11.80 -13.13
C ARG A 93 -4.81 12.60 -11.92
N ASP A 94 -4.75 12.01 -10.74
CA ASP A 94 -5.12 12.70 -9.50
C ASP A 94 -4.17 13.85 -9.20
N LEU A 95 -2.86 13.66 -9.34
CA LEU A 95 -1.87 14.72 -9.14
C LEU A 95 -2.04 15.87 -10.16
N GLU A 96 -2.32 15.58 -11.44
CA GLU A 96 -2.64 16.60 -12.44
C GLU A 96 -3.95 17.35 -12.10
N TRP A 97 -4.95 16.65 -11.58
CA TRP A 97 -6.15 17.31 -11.09
C TRP A 97 -5.85 18.30 -9.95
N PHE A 98 -5.07 17.91 -8.93
CA PHE A 98 -4.65 18.82 -7.86
C PHE A 98 -3.90 20.04 -8.41
N LYS A 99 -3.02 19.82 -9.37
CA LYS A 99 -2.30 20.91 -10.05
C LYS A 99 -3.26 21.88 -10.77
N SER A 100 -4.29 21.35 -11.44
CA SER A 100 -5.32 22.15 -12.08
C SER A 100 -6.16 22.97 -11.10
N GLN A 101 -6.24 22.54 -9.84
CA GLN A 101 -6.89 23.28 -8.75
C GLN A 101 -5.96 24.32 -8.09
N GLY A 102 -4.76 24.53 -8.63
CA GLY A 102 -3.80 25.51 -8.12
C GLY A 102 -2.89 25.03 -7.00
N TYR A 103 -2.92 23.73 -6.67
CA TYR A 103 -2.01 23.19 -5.64
C TYR A 103 -0.61 22.92 -6.23
N GLY A 104 0.41 23.30 -5.48
CA GLY A 104 1.80 22.89 -5.77
C GLY A 104 1.99 21.40 -5.47
N ILE A 105 2.45 20.65 -6.47
CA ILE A 105 2.76 19.23 -6.27
C ILE A 105 4.17 19.11 -5.68
N PRO A 106 4.34 18.50 -4.50
CA PRO A 106 5.66 18.35 -3.90
C PRO A 106 6.54 17.42 -4.73
N GLY A 107 7.84 17.63 -4.70
CA GLY A 107 8.80 16.68 -5.23
C GLY A 107 8.87 15.40 -4.38
N PRO A 108 9.42 14.31 -4.94
CA PRO A 108 9.71 13.09 -4.20
C PRO A 108 10.60 13.37 -2.98
N SER A 109 10.37 12.63 -1.90
CA SER A 109 11.21 12.63 -0.72
C SER A 109 11.71 11.23 -0.37
N GLY A 110 12.39 11.05 0.77
CA GLY A 110 13.09 9.81 1.08
C GLY A 110 12.24 8.52 1.10
N PRO A 111 11.04 8.49 1.74
CA PRO A 111 10.32 7.23 1.98
C PRO A 111 9.94 6.47 0.70
N GLY A 112 9.32 7.13 -0.27
CA GLY A 112 8.92 6.48 -1.53
C GLY A 112 10.12 6.11 -2.39
N VAL A 113 11.13 6.99 -2.46
CA VAL A 113 12.38 6.73 -3.20
C VAL A 113 13.10 5.52 -2.61
N ASN A 114 13.25 5.46 -1.29
CA ASN A 114 13.90 4.34 -0.61
C ASN A 114 13.14 3.03 -0.81
N TYR A 115 11.81 3.08 -0.76
CA TYR A 115 11.00 1.91 -0.98
C TYR A 115 11.08 1.42 -2.44
N ALA A 116 10.96 2.31 -3.42
CA ALA A 116 11.13 1.97 -4.83
C ALA A 116 12.50 1.34 -5.13
N PHE A 117 13.56 1.90 -4.55
CA PHE A 117 14.92 1.35 -4.68
C PHE A 117 15.02 -0.06 -4.07
N TYR A 118 14.46 -0.26 -2.87
CA TYR A 118 14.44 -1.57 -2.22
C TYR A 118 13.69 -2.61 -3.06
N LEU A 119 12.54 -2.26 -3.63
CA LEU A 119 11.78 -3.14 -4.52
C LEU A 119 12.58 -3.57 -5.76
N GLN A 120 13.35 -2.64 -6.35
CA GLN A 120 14.24 -2.96 -7.47
C GLN A 120 15.33 -3.94 -7.07
N GLN A 121 15.90 -3.81 -5.88
CA GLN A 121 16.88 -4.77 -5.38
C GLN A 121 16.29 -6.17 -5.17
N LEU A 122 15.09 -6.24 -4.57
CA LEU A 122 14.38 -7.50 -4.35
C LEU A 122 14.02 -8.20 -5.66
N SER A 123 13.56 -7.45 -6.64
CA SER A 123 13.10 -8.02 -7.93
C SER A 123 14.20 -8.77 -8.66
N ALA A 124 15.46 -8.40 -8.45
CA ALA A 124 16.61 -9.03 -9.09
C ALA A 124 17.16 -10.25 -8.33
N LYS A 125 16.88 -10.36 -7.02
CA LYS A 125 17.60 -11.29 -6.13
C LYS A 125 16.71 -12.13 -5.24
N ASP A 126 15.49 -11.69 -4.98
CA ASP A 126 14.64 -12.22 -3.90
C ASP A 126 13.16 -12.15 -4.27
N LEU A 127 12.74 -13.09 -5.11
CA LEU A 127 11.35 -13.16 -5.56
C LEU A 127 10.35 -13.34 -4.40
N PRO A 128 10.58 -14.21 -3.39
CA PRO A 128 9.66 -14.34 -2.27
C PRO A 128 9.44 -13.02 -1.51
N ALA A 129 10.50 -12.27 -1.23
CA ALA A 129 10.38 -10.98 -0.60
C ALA A 129 9.65 -9.96 -1.49
N PHE A 130 9.95 -9.92 -2.79
CA PHE A 130 9.25 -9.03 -3.74
C PHE A 130 7.74 -9.32 -3.76
N ILE A 131 7.33 -10.57 -3.84
CA ILE A 131 5.91 -10.97 -3.82
C ILE A 131 5.22 -10.55 -2.53
N CYS A 132 5.90 -10.62 -1.39
CA CYS A 132 5.39 -10.13 -0.11
C CYS A 132 5.04 -8.63 -0.18
N HIS A 133 5.97 -7.80 -0.68
CA HIS A 133 5.74 -6.36 -0.83
C HIS A 133 4.64 -6.04 -1.84
N PHE A 134 4.65 -6.72 -2.98
CA PHE A 134 3.60 -6.58 -4.01
C PHE A 134 2.22 -6.86 -3.43
N TYR A 135 2.05 -8.00 -2.76
CA TYR A 135 0.79 -8.37 -2.10
C TYR A 135 0.35 -7.31 -1.09
N ASN A 136 1.21 -6.99 -0.13
CA ASN A 136 0.84 -6.10 0.97
C ASN A 136 0.51 -4.69 0.48
N PHE A 137 1.24 -4.16 -0.48
CA PHE A 137 1.03 -2.80 -0.97
C PHE A 137 -0.28 -2.65 -1.74
N TYR A 138 -0.58 -3.57 -2.64
CA TYR A 138 -1.84 -3.55 -3.40
C TYR A 138 -3.06 -3.81 -2.51
N PHE A 139 -2.98 -4.79 -1.62
CA PHE A 139 -4.12 -5.10 -0.74
C PHE A 139 -4.37 -4.01 0.31
N ALA A 140 -3.34 -3.38 0.84
CA ALA A 140 -3.49 -2.26 1.77
C ALA A 140 -4.24 -1.08 1.14
N HIS A 141 -3.96 -0.75 -0.12
CA HIS A 141 -4.66 0.32 -0.85
C HIS A 141 -6.15 0.03 -1.01
N THR A 142 -6.51 -1.20 -1.31
CA THR A 142 -7.92 -1.60 -1.50
C THR A 142 -8.71 -1.73 -0.21
N ALA A 143 -8.05 -1.77 0.94
CA ALA A 143 -8.65 -1.83 2.27
C ALA A 143 -8.51 -0.47 3.00
N GLY A 144 -7.49 -0.31 3.84
CA GLY A 144 -7.24 0.91 4.60
C GLY A 144 -7.05 2.15 3.73
N GLY A 145 -6.43 2.02 2.56
CA GLY A 145 -6.26 3.10 1.60
C GLY A 145 -7.58 3.71 1.15
N ARG A 146 -8.60 2.90 0.89
CA ARG A 146 -9.96 3.40 0.55
C ARG A 146 -10.59 4.20 1.69
N MET A 147 -10.40 3.78 2.93
CA MET A 147 -10.90 4.52 4.09
C MET A 147 -10.22 5.89 4.22
N ILE A 148 -8.91 5.94 3.99
CA ILE A 148 -8.15 7.20 3.93
C ILE A 148 -8.71 8.09 2.83
N GLY A 149 -8.87 7.57 1.61
CA GLY A 149 -9.41 8.31 0.47
C GLY A 149 -10.79 8.89 0.74
N LYS A 150 -11.68 8.10 1.34
CA LYS A 150 -13.01 8.55 1.72
C LYS A 150 -12.96 9.70 2.74
N THR A 151 -12.15 9.57 3.78
CA THR A 151 -12.00 10.62 4.80
C THR A 151 -11.44 11.92 4.20
N VAL A 152 -10.45 11.82 3.32
CA VAL A 152 -9.89 12.99 2.61
C VAL A 152 -10.93 13.61 1.70
N ALA A 153 -11.66 12.82 0.92
CA ALA A 153 -12.72 13.31 0.04
C ALA A 153 -13.77 14.09 0.82
N GLU A 154 -14.24 13.55 1.95
CA GLU A 154 -15.23 14.17 2.81
C GLU A 154 -14.75 15.46 3.47
N LYS A 155 -13.52 15.46 3.99
CA LYS A 155 -12.99 16.59 4.77
C LYS A 155 -12.35 17.69 3.92
N LEU A 156 -11.73 17.36 2.81
CA LEU A 156 -10.86 18.28 2.06
C LEU A 156 -11.26 18.52 0.61
N LEU A 157 -12.00 17.59 -0.02
CA LEU A 157 -12.20 17.60 -1.48
C LEU A 157 -13.68 17.75 -1.88
N ASN A 158 -14.52 18.27 -1.01
CA ASN A 158 -15.97 18.42 -1.28
C ASN A 158 -16.60 17.11 -1.83
N LYS A 159 -16.23 15.98 -1.25
CA LYS A 159 -16.66 14.62 -1.63
C LYS A 159 -16.22 14.18 -3.03
N LYS A 160 -15.19 14.81 -3.60
CA LYS A 160 -14.63 14.34 -4.86
C LYS A 160 -13.92 13.02 -4.66
N ASP A 161 -14.34 12.00 -5.39
CA ASP A 161 -13.61 10.73 -5.48
C ASP A 161 -12.43 10.86 -6.44
N LEU A 162 -11.25 10.48 -5.98
CA LEU A 162 -10.04 10.42 -6.79
C LEU A 162 -10.00 9.15 -7.63
N GLU A 163 -9.28 9.22 -8.76
CA GLU A 163 -9.18 8.11 -9.72
C GLU A 163 -8.48 6.89 -9.14
N CYS A 164 -7.50 7.09 -8.24
CA CYS A 164 -6.77 5.99 -7.62
C CYS A 164 -7.63 5.09 -6.72
N TYR A 165 -8.85 5.50 -6.38
CA TYR A 165 -9.83 4.69 -5.61
C TYR A 165 -10.95 4.11 -6.48
N LYS A 166 -10.82 4.19 -7.80
CA LYS A 166 -11.77 3.62 -8.76
C LYS A 166 -11.12 2.43 -9.48
N TRP A 167 -11.86 1.38 -9.66
CA TRP A 167 -11.44 0.17 -10.38
C TRP A 167 -12.43 -0.12 -11.49
N ASP A 168 -11.90 -0.64 -12.61
CA ASP A 168 -12.69 -1.10 -13.73
C ASP A 168 -13.22 -2.51 -13.40
N GLY A 169 -14.49 -2.61 -13.04
CA GLY A 169 -15.13 -3.85 -12.67
C GLY A 169 -15.33 -4.07 -11.18
N GLU A 170 -15.71 -5.28 -10.84
CA GLU A 170 -16.00 -5.68 -9.45
C GLU A 170 -14.71 -5.92 -8.68
N LEU A 171 -14.39 -5.01 -7.73
CA LEU A 171 -13.16 -5.06 -6.95
C LEU A 171 -12.95 -6.40 -6.25
N LYS A 172 -14.03 -7.01 -5.74
CA LYS A 172 -13.95 -8.32 -5.09
C LYS A 172 -13.42 -9.40 -6.04
N GLN A 173 -13.86 -9.38 -7.31
CA GLN A 173 -13.40 -10.32 -8.32
C GLN A 173 -11.96 -10.02 -8.74
N ILE A 174 -11.59 -8.76 -8.90
CA ILE A 174 -10.21 -8.33 -9.22
C ILE A 174 -9.25 -8.82 -8.13
N LEU A 175 -9.60 -8.63 -6.86
CA LEU A 175 -8.81 -9.10 -5.73
C LEU A 175 -8.71 -10.63 -5.67
N GLN A 176 -9.78 -11.35 -6.01
CA GLN A 176 -9.75 -12.82 -6.06
C GLN A 176 -8.83 -13.29 -7.18
N ASN A 177 -8.92 -12.69 -8.36
CA ASN A 177 -8.04 -13.01 -9.48
C ASN A 177 -6.56 -12.81 -9.12
N LEU A 178 -6.22 -11.74 -8.41
CA LEU A 178 -4.84 -11.54 -7.95
C LEU A 178 -4.40 -12.60 -6.92
N ARG A 179 -5.27 -12.98 -5.99
CA ARG A 179 -4.97 -14.09 -5.06
C ARG A 179 -4.67 -15.39 -5.80
N ASP A 180 -5.47 -15.70 -6.80
CA ASP A 180 -5.30 -16.92 -7.60
C ASP A 180 -3.97 -16.87 -8.38
N LYS A 181 -3.62 -15.73 -8.95
CA LYS A 181 -2.33 -15.51 -9.63
C LYS A 181 -1.15 -15.68 -8.68
N ILE A 182 -1.19 -15.09 -7.49
CA ILE A 182 -0.13 -15.25 -6.48
C ILE A 182 -0.04 -16.71 -6.02
N ASN A 183 -1.16 -17.37 -5.75
CA ASN A 183 -1.16 -18.80 -5.41
C ASN A 183 -0.52 -19.65 -6.52
N LYS A 184 -0.78 -19.33 -7.79
CA LYS A 184 -0.16 -20.00 -8.94
C LYS A 184 1.36 -19.80 -8.96
N VAL A 185 1.83 -18.57 -8.78
CA VAL A 185 3.27 -18.23 -8.74
C VAL A 185 3.98 -18.96 -7.60
N THR A 186 3.33 -19.10 -6.46
CA THR A 186 3.91 -19.67 -5.24
C THR A 186 3.69 -21.18 -5.08
N LEU A 187 3.04 -21.82 -6.07
CA LEU A 187 2.66 -23.25 -5.99
C LEU A 187 3.88 -24.17 -5.81
N GLY A 188 4.97 -23.88 -6.53
CA GLY A 188 6.20 -24.67 -6.48
C GLY A 188 7.20 -24.26 -5.40
N TRP A 189 6.86 -23.27 -4.57
CA TRP A 189 7.77 -22.80 -3.53
C TRP A 189 7.93 -23.81 -2.38
N THR A 190 9.17 -23.92 -1.93
CA THR A 190 9.50 -24.66 -0.72
C THR A 190 8.90 -24.00 0.53
N ARG A 191 8.89 -24.71 1.65
CA ARG A 191 8.46 -24.10 2.91
C ARG A 191 9.39 -22.97 3.37
N GLU A 192 10.70 -23.06 3.07
CA GLU A 192 11.68 -22.02 3.38
C GLU A 192 11.38 -20.75 2.59
N GLU A 193 11.11 -20.84 1.29
CA GLU A 193 10.73 -19.69 0.46
C GLU A 193 9.43 -19.03 0.94
N LYS A 194 8.46 -19.85 1.30
CA LYS A 194 7.19 -19.35 1.89
C LYS A 194 7.40 -18.63 3.22
N ASN A 195 8.20 -19.21 4.12
CA ASN A 195 8.52 -18.59 5.40
C ASN A 195 9.29 -17.29 5.21
N HIS A 196 10.27 -17.26 4.31
CA HIS A 196 11.02 -16.05 3.97
C HIS A 196 10.08 -14.92 3.47
N CYS A 197 9.14 -15.26 2.58
CA CYS A 197 8.10 -14.33 2.14
C CYS A 197 7.27 -13.78 3.32
N LEU A 198 6.85 -14.63 4.25
CA LEU A 198 6.05 -14.23 5.42
C LEU A 198 6.82 -13.34 6.39
N GLU A 199 8.10 -13.62 6.62
CA GLU A 199 8.98 -12.85 7.49
C GLU A 199 9.19 -11.41 6.96
N GLU A 200 9.19 -11.22 5.65
CA GLU A 200 9.36 -9.91 5.02
C GLU A 200 8.15 -8.97 5.25
N THR A 201 7.03 -9.48 5.74
CA THR A 201 5.81 -8.66 5.99
C THR A 201 6.08 -7.51 6.96
N GLU A 202 6.90 -7.69 7.99
CA GLU A 202 7.26 -6.62 8.93
C GLU A 202 7.98 -5.46 8.22
N ARG A 203 8.88 -5.78 7.28
CA ARG A 203 9.60 -4.77 6.51
C ARG A 203 8.69 -4.05 5.53
N SER A 204 7.75 -4.76 4.91
CA SER A 204 6.72 -4.17 4.07
C SER A 204 5.87 -3.15 4.85
N PHE A 205 5.47 -3.48 6.06
CA PHE A 205 4.72 -2.58 6.94
C PHE A 205 5.53 -1.36 7.36
N LYS A 206 6.83 -1.53 7.63
CA LYS A 206 7.72 -0.42 7.94
C LYS A 206 7.80 0.59 6.80
N TYR A 207 8.07 0.14 5.57
CA TYR A 207 8.14 1.01 4.40
C TYR A 207 6.80 1.72 4.11
N SER A 208 5.70 0.99 4.16
CA SER A 208 4.37 1.58 3.98
C SER A 208 4.02 2.56 5.11
N GLY A 209 4.40 2.25 6.35
CA GLY A 209 4.23 3.12 7.50
C GLY A 209 4.99 4.44 7.39
N ASP A 210 6.20 4.42 6.83
CA ASP A 210 6.98 5.64 6.60
C ASP A 210 6.28 6.60 5.62
N ILE A 211 5.60 6.07 4.60
CA ILE A 211 4.77 6.86 3.67
C ILE A 211 3.49 7.36 4.36
N LEU A 212 2.83 6.51 5.15
CA LEU A 212 1.61 6.88 5.88
C LEU A 212 1.83 8.01 6.89
N ARG A 213 3.03 8.20 7.40
CA ARG A 213 3.34 9.29 8.34
C ARG A 213 3.03 10.68 7.78
N PHE A 214 3.11 10.89 6.48
CA PHE A 214 2.74 12.17 5.87
C PHE A 214 1.27 12.54 6.11
N ILE A 215 0.41 11.55 6.27
CA ILE A 215 -1.01 11.78 6.54
C ILE A 215 -1.30 11.85 8.03
N LEU A 216 -0.59 11.07 8.84
CA LEU A 216 -0.89 10.88 10.27
C LEU A 216 -0.17 11.89 11.17
N SER A 217 0.89 12.53 10.68
CA SER A 217 1.61 13.56 11.44
C SER A 217 0.90 14.91 11.28
N PRO A 218 0.69 15.67 12.37
CA PRO A 218 0.25 17.06 12.26
C PRO A 218 1.27 17.80 11.40
N ALA A 219 0.80 18.65 10.48
CA ALA A 219 1.67 19.50 9.68
C ALA A 219 2.57 20.27 10.65
N SER A 220 3.89 20.10 10.51
CA SER A 220 4.84 20.97 11.19
C SER A 220 4.49 22.39 10.73
N THR A 221 3.98 23.19 11.64
CA THR A 221 3.82 24.64 11.43
C THR A 221 5.22 25.17 11.14
N GLY A 222 5.55 25.29 9.85
CA GLY A 222 6.77 25.93 9.43
C GLY A 222 6.75 27.35 9.99
N ALA A 223 7.65 27.62 10.91
CA ALA A 223 7.92 28.97 11.33
C ALA A 223 8.34 29.77 10.08
N HIS A 224 7.49 30.67 9.64
CA HIS A 224 7.91 31.77 8.79
C HIS A 224 8.74 32.71 9.67
N THR A 225 10.03 32.76 9.42
CA THR A 225 10.89 33.89 9.73
C THR A 225 11.41 34.47 8.46
#